data_30774138237ca08af32c3659ea6b8254
#
_entry.id   30774138237ca08af32c3659ea6b8254
#
_cell.length_a   1.000
_cell.length_b   1.000
_cell.length_c   1.000
_cell.angle_alpha   90.00
_cell.angle_beta   90.00
_cell.angle_gamma   90.00
#
_symmetry.space_group_name_H-M   'P 1'
#
loop_
_entity.id
_entity.type
_entity.pdbx_description
1 polymer ?
#
loop_
_entity_poly.entity_id
_entity_poly.type
_entity_poly.pdbx_seq_one_letter_code
_entity_poly.pdbx_strand_id
1 'polypeptide(L)'
;MNQSDGKVVAISLSTKKGIPKTNVPAARLMEDWGLEGDVHAGPWHRQVSILALESIEKMRAKGINVRPGAFAENITTELLDIPNLHVGDRLTIGGAELEITQIGKECHTPCAIYHRVGDCVMPREGVFARVLRGGEIHPCDAVQLHQILPSAVNACNGVAGA
;
A
#
# COMPACT_ATOMS: atom_id res chain seq x y z
N MET A 1 -24.28 -8.80 -0.36
CA MET A 1 -23.29 -9.01 0.48
C MET A 1 -22.02 -8.59 -0.05
N ASN A 2 -21.48 -7.53 0.39
CA ASN A 2 -20.22 -7.05 -0.12
C ASN A 2 -19.10 -7.78 0.55
N GLN A 3 -18.43 -8.57 -0.26
CA GLN A 3 -17.26 -9.25 0.20
C GLN A 3 -16.08 -8.31 -0.02
N SER A 4 -15.26 -8.15 1.01
CA SER A 4 -14.10 -7.29 0.87
C SER A 4 -13.05 -7.98 0.00
N ASP A 5 -12.27 -7.19 -0.73
CA ASP A 5 -11.19 -7.72 -1.54
C ASP A 5 -9.93 -7.95 -0.72
N GLY A 6 -9.87 -7.34 0.44
CA GLY A 6 -8.75 -7.51 1.36
C GLY A 6 -9.06 -6.93 2.72
N LYS A 7 -8.07 -6.94 3.60
CA LYS A 7 -8.23 -6.47 4.97
C LYS A 7 -6.96 -5.79 5.43
N VAL A 8 -7.10 -4.77 6.26
CA VAL A 8 -5.96 -4.12 6.90
C VAL A 8 -5.47 -4.99 8.05
N VAL A 9 -4.20 -5.36 8.02
CA VAL A 9 -3.58 -6.14 9.08
C VAL A 9 -2.97 -5.21 10.12
N ALA A 10 -2.30 -4.17 9.66
CA ALA A 10 -1.61 -3.23 10.55
C ALA A 10 -1.47 -1.87 9.88
N ILE A 11 -1.36 -0.85 10.70
CA ILE A 11 -1.10 0.51 10.28
C ILE A 11 0.15 0.95 11.00
N SER A 12 1.09 1.55 10.26
CA SER A 12 2.38 1.93 10.82
C SER A 12 2.78 3.31 10.36
N LEU A 13 3.45 4.04 11.23
CA LEU A 13 3.97 5.34 10.88
C LEU A 13 5.28 5.59 11.60
N SER A 14 6.02 6.59 11.13
CA SER A 14 7.26 7.01 11.77
C SER A 14 7.47 8.48 11.52
N THR A 15 8.24 9.11 12.40
CA THR A 15 8.58 10.52 12.26
C THR A 15 9.90 10.72 11.55
N LYS A 16 10.61 9.63 11.24
CA LYS A 16 11.93 9.70 10.58
C LYS A 16 11.98 8.78 9.38
N LYS A 17 12.69 9.21 8.35
CA LYS A 17 12.94 8.38 7.17
C LYS A 17 14.00 7.34 7.48
N GLY A 18 13.94 6.22 6.73
CA GLY A 18 14.99 5.22 6.78
C GLY A 18 14.95 4.27 7.96
N ILE A 19 13.90 4.30 8.75
CA ILE A 19 13.73 3.39 9.88
C ILE A 19 12.42 2.62 9.72
N PRO A 20 12.30 1.45 10.36
CA PRO A 20 11.03 0.76 10.39
C PRO A 20 9.96 1.63 11.03
N LYS A 21 8.73 1.48 10.57
CA LYS A 21 7.61 2.22 11.11
C LYS A 21 7.02 1.46 12.29
N THR A 22 6.39 2.19 13.19
CA THR A 22 5.78 1.64 14.40
C THR A 22 4.30 1.43 14.18
N ASN A 23 3.78 0.27 14.60
CA ASN A 23 2.37 -0.04 14.49
C ASN A 23 1.56 0.83 15.44
N VAL A 24 0.41 1.30 14.97
CA VAL A 24 -0.50 2.12 15.76
C VAL A 24 -1.91 1.52 15.67
N PRO A 25 -2.76 1.74 16.68
CA PRO A 25 -4.10 1.15 16.70
C PRO A 25 -5.09 1.84 15.77
N ALA A 26 -4.77 3.04 15.31
CA ALA A 26 -5.62 3.80 14.41
C ALA A 26 -4.82 4.93 13.82
N ALA A 27 -5.22 5.41 12.67
CA ALA A 27 -4.59 6.57 12.06
C ALA A 27 -5.62 7.28 11.18
N ARG A 28 -5.35 8.55 10.92
CA ARG A 28 -6.21 9.35 10.04
C ARG A 28 -5.51 9.56 8.71
N LEU A 29 -6.19 9.20 7.64
CA LEU A 29 -5.74 9.54 6.30
C LEU A 29 -6.26 10.95 6.00
N MET A 30 -5.35 11.81 5.56
CA MET A 30 -5.66 13.21 5.26
C MET A 30 -5.67 13.39 3.75
N GLU A 31 -6.72 14.03 3.24
CA GLU A 31 -6.89 14.24 1.81
C GLU A 31 -5.67 14.93 1.21
N ASP A 32 -5.19 14.36 0.12
CA ASP A 32 -4.02 14.86 -0.63
C ASP A 32 -2.82 15.13 0.27
N TRP A 33 -2.61 14.26 1.27
CA TRP A 33 -1.49 14.41 2.19
C TRP A 33 -0.91 13.06 2.59
N GLY A 34 -1.70 12.16 3.16
CA GLY A 34 -1.25 10.85 3.61
C GLY A 34 -1.67 10.59 5.04
N LEU A 35 -0.92 9.75 5.76
CA LEU A 35 -1.20 9.48 7.16
C LEU A 35 -0.73 10.64 8.03
N GLU A 36 -1.63 11.13 8.85
CA GLU A 36 -1.32 12.22 9.76
C GLU A 36 -0.17 11.79 10.69
N GLY A 37 0.86 12.63 10.76
CA GLY A 37 2.01 12.35 11.62
C GLY A 37 3.11 11.50 10.99
N ASP A 38 2.92 11.01 9.77
CA ASP A 38 3.92 10.19 9.12
C ASP A 38 4.90 11.03 8.31
N VAL A 39 6.18 10.60 8.33
CA VAL A 39 7.25 11.35 7.68
C VAL A 39 7.11 11.41 6.15
N HIS A 40 6.43 10.43 5.55
CA HIS A 40 6.26 10.39 4.11
C HIS A 40 5.01 11.11 3.62
N ALA A 41 4.17 11.59 4.54
CA ALA A 41 3.01 12.40 4.16
C ALA A 41 3.48 13.69 3.50
N GLY A 42 2.74 14.14 2.50
CA GLY A 42 3.09 15.36 1.78
C GLY A 42 2.39 15.44 0.44
N PRO A 43 2.56 16.57 -0.25
CA PRO A 43 1.89 16.80 -1.53
C PRO A 43 2.65 16.15 -2.68
N TRP A 44 2.70 14.85 -2.70
CA TRP A 44 3.38 14.11 -3.76
C TRP A 44 2.64 12.81 -4.02
N HIS A 45 3.15 11.97 -4.92
CA HIS A 45 2.41 10.78 -5.34
C HIS A 45 2.60 9.58 -4.42
N ARG A 46 3.58 9.58 -3.54
CA ARG A 46 3.82 8.47 -2.61
C ARG A 46 3.43 8.85 -1.20
N GLN A 47 2.21 9.32 -1.05
CA GLN A 47 1.69 9.78 0.25
C GLN A 47 1.54 8.63 1.24
N VAL A 48 1.12 7.46 0.74
CA VAL A 48 0.87 6.28 1.57
C VAL A 48 1.53 5.08 0.89
N SER A 49 2.21 4.26 1.67
CA SER A 49 2.80 3.04 1.15
C SER A 49 2.05 1.83 1.68
N ILE A 50 1.86 0.84 0.83
CA ILE A 50 1.08 -0.35 1.12
C ILE A 50 1.90 -1.58 0.77
N LEU A 51 1.90 -2.58 1.65
CA LEU A 51 2.59 -3.84 1.41
C LEU A 51 1.73 -4.98 1.93
N ALA A 52 1.67 -6.06 1.17
CA ALA A 52 0.89 -7.22 1.58
C ALA A 52 1.59 -8.00 2.68
N LEU A 53 0.82 -8.54 3.60
CA LEU A 53 1.36 -9.44 4.60
C LEU A 53 1.97 -10.66 3.92
N GLU A 54 1.37 -11.09 2.82
CA GLU A 54 1.89 -12.22 2.03
C GLU A 54 3.31 -11.94 1.54
N SER A 55 3.62 -10.68 1.23
CA SER A 55 4.97 -10.30 0.83
C SER A 55 5.93 -10.35 2.02
N ILE A 56 5.47 -9.93 3.19
CA ILE A 56 6.27 -10.00 4.41
C ILE A 56 6.57 -11.46 4.75
N GLU A 57 5.58 -12.33 4.55
CA GLU A 57 5.78 -13.75 4.81
C GLU A 57 6.86 -14.36 3.92
N LYS A 58 6.99 -13.89 2.68
CA LYS A 58 8.07 -14.33 1.81
C LYS A 58 9.43 -14.02 2.42
N MET A 59 9.55 -12.86 3.04
CA MET A 59 10.80 -12.45 3.67
C MET A 59 11.06 -13.25 4.95
N ARG A 60 9.99 -13.55 5.69
CA ARG A 60 10.11 -14.41 6.87
C ARG A 60 10.63 -15.81 6.49
N ALA A 61 10.16 -16.31 5.35
CA ALA A 61 10.60 -17.60 4.85
C ALA A 61 12.09 -17.61 4.50
N LYS A 62 12.68 -16.44 4.27
CA LYS A 62 14.11 -16.32 4.01
C LYS A 62 14.93 -16.20 5.31
N GLY A 63 14.28 -16.30 6.45
CA GLY A 63 14.98 -16.35 7.72
C GLY A 63 15.07 -15.03 8.48
N ILE A 64 14.42 -13.97 8.01
CA ILE A 64 14.43 -12.73 8.78
C ILE A 64 13.14 -12.58 9.58
N ASN A 65 13.33 -12.10 10.81
CA ASN A 65 12.21 -11.87 11.71
C ASN A 65 11.74 -10.44 11.51
N VAL A 66 10.81 -10.25 10.59
CA VAL A 66 10.25 -8.93 10.28
C VAL A 66 8.76 -8.91 10.61
N ARG A 67 8.27 -7.75 10.96
CA ARG A 67 6.87 -7.50 11.30
C ARG A 67 6.30 -6.42 10.41
N PRO A 68 4.97 -6.25 10.39
CA PRO A 68 4.39 -5.11 9.67
C PRO A 68 5.03 -3.80 10.10
N GLY A 69 5.35 -2.96 9.12
CA GLY A 69 6.06 -1.71 9.33
C GLY A 69 7.56 -1.81 9.11
N ALA A 70 8.12 -3.03 9.10
CA ALA A 70 9.57 -3.23 8.99
C ALA A 70 10.12 -2.71 7.66
N PHE A 71 9.31 -2.69 6.62
CA PHE A 71 9.71 -2.21 5.30
C PHE A 71 9.33 -0.75 5.08
N ALA A 72 9.00 -0.05 6.14
CA ALA A 72 8.57 1.34 6.14
C ALA A 72 7.24 1.52 5.42
N GLU A 73 6.43 0.48 5.34
CA GLU A 73 5.10 0.59 4.77
C GLU A 73 4.13 1.15 5.81
N ASN A 74 3.15 1.90 5.34
CA ASN A 74 2.13 2.48 6.21
C ASN A 74 0.98 1.53 6.47
N ILE A 75 0.52 0.83 5.45
CA ILE A 75 -0.63 -0.06 5.57
C ILE A 75 -0.19 -1.45 5.15
N THR A 76 -0.34 -2.41 6.05
CA THR A 76 -0.09 -3.82 5.73
C THR A 76 -1.45 -4.47 5.51
N THR A 77 -1.62 -5.13 4.37
CA THR A 77 -2.89 -5.74 3.99
C THR A 77 -2.74 -7.25 3.86
N GLU A 78 -3.86 -7.96 3.90
CA GLU A 78 -3.89 -9.37 3.54
C GLU A 78 -5.06 -9.61 2.60
N LEU A 79 -4.95 -10.64 1.79
CA LEU A 79 -5.97 -11.09 0.85
C LEU A 79 -6.26 -10.13 -0.30
N LEU A 80 -5.59 -9.00 -0.35
CA LEU A 80 -5.73 -8.07 -1.47
C LEU A 80 -4.85 -8.55 -2.62
N ASP A 81 -5.42 -8.61 -3.80
CA ASP A 81 -4.72 -9.11 -4.99
C ASP A 81 -3.77 -8.06 -5.55
N ILE A 82 -2.66 -7.85 -4.84
CA ILE A 82 -1.68 -6.84 -5.21
C ILE A 82 -1.15 -7.02 -6.64
N PRO A 83 -0.82 -8.24 -7.10
CA PRO A 83 -0.31 -8.39 -8.47
C PRO A 83 -1.23 -7.89 -9.57
N ASN A 84 -2.52 -7.80 -9.30
CA ASN A 84 -3.48 -7.32 -10.27
C ASN A 84 -3.87 -5.86 -10.10
N LEU A 85 -3.16 -5.12 -9.24
CA LEU A 85 -3.38 -3.70 -9.09
C LEU A 85 -2.69 -2.94 -10.22
N HIS A 86 -3.30 -1.83 -10.62
CA HIS A 86 -2.73 -0.94 -11.63
C HIS A 86 -2.75 0.49 -11.14
N VAL A 87 -1.84 1.29 -11.64
CA VAL A 87 -1.86 2.72 -11.38
C VAL A 87 -3.19 3.28 -11.86
N GLY A 88 -3.85 4.05 -11.01
CA GLY A 88 -5.18 4.58 -11.29
C GLY A 88 -6.31 3.83 -10.62
N ASP A 89 -6.06 2.60 -10.19
CA ASP A 89 -7.05 1.85 -9.43
C ASP A 89 -7.28 2.54 -8.09
N ARG A 90 -8.44 2.31 -7.50
CA ARG A 90 -8.79 2.94 -6.23
C ARG A 90 -9.05 1.89 -5.17
N LEU A 91 -8.71 2.26 -3.93
CA LEU A 91 -8.99 1.43 -2.76
C LEU A 91 -9.86 2.23 -1.80
N THR A 92 -10.89 1.57 -1.28
CA THR A 92 -11.68 2.13 -0.19
C THR A 92 -11.31 1.38 1.08
N ILE A 93 -10.93 2.12 2.12
CA ILE A 93 -10.58 1.56 3.42
C ILE A 93 -11.30 2.39 4.48
N GLY A 94 -12.21 1.76 5.22
CA GLY A 94 -13.02 2.50 6.16
C GLY A 94 -13.78 3.59 5.41
N GLY A 95 -13.70 4.82 5.89
CA GLY A 95 -14.32 5.96 5.19
C GLY A 95 -13.41 6.64 4.20
N ALA A 96 -12.19 6.15 4.01
CA ALA A 96 -11.20 6.80 3.17
C ALA A 96 -11.12 6.17 1.80
N GLU A 97 -10.67 6.96 0.83
CA GLU A 97 -10.47 6.48 -0.53
C GLU A 97 -9.08 6.88 -1.00
N LEU A 98 -8.38 5.92 -1.61
CA LEU A 98 -7.02 6.13 -2.10
C LEU A 98 -6.94 5.79 -3.58
N GLU A 99 -6.00 6.42 -4.27
CA GLU A 99 -5.72 6.11 -5.67
C GLU A 99 -4.29 5.58 -5.78
N ILE A 100 -4.12 4.45 -6.44
CA ILE A 100 -2.80 3.85 -6.65
C ILE A 100 -2.01 4.74 -7.60
N THR A 101 -0.84 5.17 -7.17
CA THR A 101 -0.01 6.09 -7.95
C THR A 101 1.29 5.48 -8.43
N GLN A 102 1.75 4.40 -7.78
CA GLN A 102 3.00 3.77 -8.17
C GLN A 102 3.01 2.33 -7.68
N ILE A 103 3.54 1.44 -8.49
CA ILE A 103 3.73 0.04 -8.10
C ILE A 103 5.21 -0.24 -8.20
N GLY A 104 5.77 -0.76 -7.12
CA GLY A 104 7.20 -0.99 -7.01
C GLY A 104 7.95 0.27 -6.65
N LYS A 105 9.20 0.10 -6.28
CA LYS A 105 10.02 1.21 -5.83
C LYS A 105 11.47 0.88 -6.12
N GLU A 106 12.21 1.84 -6.69
CA GLU A 106 13.64 1.68 -6.85
C GLU A 106 14.33 2.02 -5.53
N CYS A 107 15.22 1.13 -5.08
CA CYS A 107 16.02 1.37 -3.91
C CYS A 107 17.46 1.55 -4.37
N HIS A 108 17.91 2.79 -4.40
CA HIS A 108 19.26 3.10 -4.86
C HIS A 108 20.31 2.70 -3.82
N THR A 109 19.96 2.72 -2.54
CA THR A 109 20.85 2.33 -1.47
C THR A 109 20.21 1.15 -0.72
N PRO A 110 20.81 -0.03 -0.78
CA PRO A 110 20.25 -1.19 -0.10
C PRO A 110 20.13 -0.95 1.40
N CYS A 111 18.99 -1.33 1.96
CA CYS A 111 18.75 -1.20 3.40
C CYS A 111 19.28 -2.40 4.16
N ALA A 112 19.13 -2.37 5.49
CA ALA A 112 19.62 -3.46 6.34
C ALA A 112 18.99 -4.81 5.97
N ILE A 113 17.73 -4.81 5.56
CA ILE A 113 17.05 -6.05 5.17
C ILE A 113 17.71 -6.65 3.94
N TYR A 114 17.98 -5.81 2.94
CA TYR A 114 18.65 -6.28 1.73
C TYR A 114 20.02 -6.85 2.05
N HIS A 115 20.77 -6.19 2.92
CA HIS A 115 22.10 -6.66 3.30
C HIS A 115 22.06 -8.00 4.02
N ARG A 116 20.97 -8.28 4.76
CA ARG A 116 20.86 -9.53 5.50
C ARG A 116 20.54 -10.72 4.62
N VAL A 117 19.69 -10.55 3.62
CA VAL A 117 19.23 -11.67 2.80
C VAL A 117 19.48 -11.49 1.30
N GLY A 118 20.00 -10.35 0.88
CA GLY A 118 20.24 -10.08 -0.53
C GLY A 118 18.99 -9.84 -1.35
N ASP A 119 17.86 -9.55 -0.70
CA ASP A 119 16.60 -9.37 -1.40
C ASP A 119 15.66 -8.50 -0.57
N CYS A 120 14.69 -7.90 -1.23
CA CYS A 120 13.63 -7.13 -0.57
C CYS A 120 12.40 -7.14 -1.45
N VAL A 121 11.22 -7.23 -0.84
CA VAL A 121 9.95 -7.28 -1.57
C VAL A 121 9.46 -5.89 -1.99
N MET A 122 9.87 -4.83 -1.29
CA MET A 122 9.37 -3.48 -1.61
C MET A 122 9.60 -3.03 -3.04
N PRO A 123 10.78 -3.24 -3.65
CA PRO A 123 10.98 -2.79 -5.03
C PRO A 123 10.03 -3.44 -6.03
N ARG A 124 9.55 -4.64 -5.73
CA ARG A 124 8.67 -5.35 -6.66
C ARG A 124 7.21 -5.32 -6.25
N GLU A 125 6.94 -5.36 -4.97
CA GLU A 125 5.59 -5.60 -4.46
C GLU A 125 5.03 -4.45 -3.63
N GLY A 126 5.82 -3.43 -3.37
CA GLY A 126 5.33 -2.25 -2.67
C GLY A 126 4.39 -1.45 -3.55
N VAL A 127 3.37 -0.87 -2.96
CA VAL A 127 2.38 -0.08 -3.67
C VAL A 127 2.28 1.27 -2.99
N PHE A 128 2.13 2.32 -3.78
CA PHE A 128 1.99 3.67 -3.26
C PHE A 128 0.69 4.28 -3.74
N ALA A 129 0.12 5.14 -2.91
CA ALA A 129 -1.15 5.74 -3.19
C ALA A 129 -1.20 7.17 -2.66
N ARG A 130 -2.14 7.93 -3.20
CA ARG A 130 -2.47 9.23 -2.63
C ARG A 130 -3.90 9.18 -2.10
N VAL A 131 -4.21 10.05 -1.16
CA VAL A 131 -5.50 10.06 -0.50
C VAL A 131 -6.45 10.96 -1.28
N LEU A 132 -7.53 10.39 -1.79
CA LEU A 132 -8.57 11.13 -2.48
C LEU A 132 -9.61 11.64 -1.50
N ARG A 133 -9.94 10.85 -0.50
CA ARG A 133 -10.89 11.23 0.54
C ARG A 133 -10.34 10.72 1.86
N GLY A 134 -10.23 11.61 2.84
CA GLY A 134 -9.68 11.27 4.14
C GLY A 134 -10.63 10.49 5.01
N GLY A 135 -10.14 9.96 6.11
CA GLY A 135 -10.93 9.23 7.08
C GLY A 135 -10.04 8.48 8.05
N GLU A 136 -10.62 8.04 9.13
CA GLU A 136 -9.90 7.24 10.11
C GLU A 136 -9.91 5.79 9.69
N ILE A 137 -8.78 5.11 9.82
CA ILE A 137 -8.63 3.71 9.48
C ILE A 137 -8.10 2.93 10.68
N HIS A 138 -8.44 1.64 10.72
CA HIS A 138 -8.08 0.75 11.82
C HIS A 138 -7.66 -0.61 11.29
N PRO A 139 -6.85 -1.36 12.04
CA PRO A 139 -6.66 -2.77 11.72
C PRO A 139 -8.00 -3.48 11.64
N CYS A 140 -8.10 -4.46 10.77
CA CYS A 140 -9.31 -5.22 10.47
C CYS A 140 -10.31 -4.51 9.57
N ASP A 141 -10.06 -3.26 9.21
CA ASP A 141 -10.92 -2.59 8.24
C ASP A 141 -10.87 -3.33 6.90
N ALA A 142 -12.01 -3.42 6.24
CA ALA A 142 -12.10 -4.01 4.91
C ALA A 142 -11.43 -3.11 3.88
N VAL A 143 -10.77 -3.71 2.93
CA VAL A 143 -10.20 -3.01 1.78
C VAL A 143 -10.98 -3.45 0.56
N GLN A 144 -11.52 -2.50 -0.19
CA GLN A 144 -12.23 -2.78 -1.42
C GLN A 144 -11.52 -2.16 -2.60
N LEU A 145 -11.34 -2.96 -3.65
CA LEU A 145 -10.65 -2.55 -4.86
C LEU A 145 -11.66 -2.12 -5.91
N HIS A 146 -11.41 -0.97 -6.50
CA HIS A 146 -12.22 -0.44 -7.60
C HIS A 146 -11.31 -0.24 -8.81
N GLN A 147 -11.30 -1.21 -9.69
CA GLN A 147 -10.49 -1.15 -10.89
C GLN A 147 -11.24 -0.36 -11.95
N ILE A 148 -10.63 0.71 -12.35
CA ILE A 148 -11.32 1.55 -13.30
C ILE A 148 -11.06 1.16 -14.72
N LEU A 149 -10.19 0.28 -14.98
CA LEU A 149 -9.79 0.35 -16.13
C LEU A 149 -9.71 -0.59 -17.03
N PRO A 150 -8.78 -1.18 -17.16
CA PRO A 150 -8.51 -1.65 -18.49
C PRO A 150 -9.78 -2.09 -19.17
N SER A 151 -10.71 -2.58 -18.38
CA SER A 151 -11.99 -2.97 -18.93
C SER A 151 -12.70 -1.81 -19.59
N ALA A 152 -12.65 -0.65 -18.97
CA ALA A 152 -13.28 0.53 -19.57
C ALA A 152 -12.57 0.92 -20.86
N VAL A 153 -11.25 0.83 -20.85
CA VAL A 153 -10.47 1.12 -22.05
C VAL A 153 -10.81 0.13 -23.14
N ASN A 154 -10.92 -1.12 -22.76
CA ASN A 154 -11.27 -2.13 -23.74
C ASN A 154 -12.65 -1.91 -24.34
N ALA A 155 -13.56 -1.49 -23.51
CA ALA A 155 -14.89 -1.18 -23.99
C ALA A 155 -14.83 -0.06 -25.01
N CYS A 156 -14.04 0.94 -24.75
CA CYS A 156 -13.87 2.03 -25.71
C CYS A 156 -13.29 1.52 -27.00
N ASN A 157 -12.32 0.65 -26.91
CA ASN A 157 -11.72 0.11 -28.09
C ASN A 157 -12.74 -0.69 -28.89
N GLY A 158 -13.53 -1.46 -28.19
CA GLY A 158 -14.58 -2.20 -28.86
C GLY A 158 -15.54 -1.30 -29.59
N VAL A 159 -15.91 -0.23 -28.94
CA VAL A 159 -16.81 0.73 -29.57
C VAL A 159 -16.14 1.38 -30.78
N ALA A 160 -14.89 1.76 -30.59
CA ALA A 160 -14.15 2.37 -31.68
C ALA A 160 -14.05 1.41 -32.84
N GLY A 161 -13.94 0.14 -32.56
CA GLY A 161 -13.89 -0.85 -33.60
C GLY A 161 -15.22 -1.03 -34.30
N ALA A 162 -16.24 -0.65 -33.64
CA ALA A 162 -17.54 -0.71 -34.25
C ALA A 162 -17.77 0.53 -35.09
#